data_53bcb9829c9dee3b4a80fe46ac35ef18
#
_entry.id   53bcb9829c9dee3b4a80fe46ac35ef18
#
_cell.length_a   1.000
_cell.length_b   1.000
_cell.length_c   1.000
_cell.angle_alpha   90.00
_cell.angle_beta   90.00
_cell.angle_gamma   90.00
#
_symmetry.space_group_name_H-M   'P 1'
#
loop_
_entity.id
_entity.type
_entity.pdbx_description
1 polymer ?
#
loop_
_entity_poly.entity_id
_entity_poly.type
_entity_poly.pdbx_seq_one_letter_code
_entity_poly.pdbx_strand_id
1 'polypeptide(L)'
;MSRSPRPVGLRRRWRTAAGYWIALAGLLLLASAFTGIDHDEGQYVAAVALMRHGLPYRDFAYLQTPLQPLLLAPLAWWCEGWLFPALRAVNALLGAGAVAMLWLAARLAGASNRGAALAAVALASSHMLLFAASVARNDALPLFLHCTGLWLFLPVLRADARHRTLSAWLAGLALAGAASAKISYGLPAAAVGAFALLHVRTLGRGPVLALAIGGLLGGLPTFWLWALAPEAARFGILDYSLKAPFEWRMLNGQATMLAAPLSLLRMLRFLAQGCGLVALVTIGVALMQSRRAPRTQPAWAADTPLRRMQSRLLLLLILAGMIAAWLPRPIYVQYLGPLLPALFLHFGLIAEGPLQQRWVRALVALAMLAGIAQTGIDIAGNLIRRHSPVLAATRDARMAGQLIRARHAEGAIVTLSPERAIDSGIPLDPRFATGLFLFRTRSVMTPDQSQAFHALPMDQLGRGLDGAPPAAILTGMERAPSRIAPDGLDAPLVSWARRHGYRRVILPATGAALYLRPRT
;
A
#
# COMPACT_ATOMS: atom_id res chain seq x y z
N MET A 1 -37.85 44.24 -10.62
CA MET A 1 -36.63 43.44 -10.96
C MET A 1 -35.76 43.32 -9.74
N SER A 2 -35.94 42.26 -8.93
CA SER A 2 -35.11 42.00 -7.74
C SER A 2 -33.88 41.17 -8.14
N ARG A 3 -32.72 41.75 -7.98
CA ARG A 3 -31.42 41.04 -8.17
C ARG A 3 -31.24 40.04 -7.05
N SER A 4 -31.24 38.73 -7.34
CA SER A 4 -30.88 37.67 -6.42
C SER A 4 -29.42 37.87 -5.96
N PRO A 5 -29.09 37.75 -4.66
CA PRO A 5 -27.75 37.91 -4.19
C PRO A 5 -26.88 36.74 -4.70
N ARG A 6 -25.78 37.04 -5.41
CA ARG A 6 -24.81 36.06 -5.89
C ARG A 6 -24.15 35.37 -4.68
N PRO A 7 -23.93 34.04 -4.71
CA PRO A 7 -23.36 33.29 -3.59
C PRO A 7 -21.86 33.51 -3.47
N VAL A 8 -21.44 34.64 -2.89
CA VAL A 8 -20.03 34.94 -2.59
C VAL A 8 -19.41 33.95 -1.57
N GLY A 9 -20.23 33.32 -0.74
CA GLY A 9 -19.77 32.39 0.31
C GLY A 9 -19.28 31.01 -0.19
N LEU A 10 -19.77 30.53 -1.32
CA LEU A 10 -19.39 29.22 -1.85
C LEU A 10 -17.94 29.20 -2.39
N ARG A 11 -17.53 30.19 -3.16
CA ARG A 11 -16.17 30.28 -3.73
C ARG A 11 -15.08 30.39 -2.63
N ARG A 12 -15.35 31.08 -1.53
CA ARG A 12 -14.40 31.20 -0.40
C ARG A 12 -14.23 29.87 0.35
N ARG A 13 -15.30 29.10 0.54
CA ARG A 13 -15.26 27.76 1.19
C ARG A 13 -14.49 26.74 0.37
N TRP A 14 -14.63 26.75 -0.96
CA TRP A 14 -13.87 25.87 -1.85
C TRP A 14 -12.38 26.19 -1.88
N ARG A 15 -12.00 27.48 -1.84
CA ARG A 15 -10.61 27.89 -1.79
C ARG A 15 -9.92 27.49 -0.51
N THR A 16 -10.58 27.58 0.64
CA THR A 16 -10.00 27.14 1.93
C THR A 16 -9.86 25.61 1.98
N ALA A 17 -10.85 24.86 1.48
CA ALA A 17 -10.76 23.40 1.41
C ALA A 17 -9.61 22.94 0.47
N ALA A 18 -9.48 23.54 -0.71
CA ALA A 18 -8.39 23.25 -1.63
C ALA A 18 -7.02 23.51 -1.01
N GLY A 19 -6.89 24.61 -0.23
CA GLY A 19 -5.65 24.91 0.51
C GLY A 19 -5.22 23.80 1.48
N TYR A 20 -6.16 23.20 2.22
CA TYR A 20 -5.85 22.08 3.13
C TYR A 20 -5.39 20.81 2.36
N TRP A 21 -5.99 20.53 1.21
CA TRP A 21 -5.60 19.36 0.39
C TRP A 21 -4.23 19.55 -0.24
N ILE A 22 -3.92 20.75 -0.72
CA ILE A 22 -2.59 21.10 -1.24
C ILE A 22 -1.55 21.00 -0.13
N ALA A 23 -1.83 21.53 1.07
CA ALA A 23 -0.92 21.42 2.21
C ALA A 23 -0.67 19.98 2.62
N LEU A 24 -1.72 19.14 2.70
CA LEU A 24 -1.57 17.72 3.00
C LEU A 24 -0.74 16.99 1.93
N ALA A 25 -1.02 17.22 0.64
CA ALA A 25 -0.23 16.66 -0.45
C ALA A 25 1.23 17.08 -0.37
N GLY A 26 1.50 18.37 -0.11
CA GLY A 26 2.86 18.90 0.08
C GLY A 26 3.60 18.26 1.26
N LEU A 27 2.91 18.07 2.40
CA LEU A 27 3.48 17.39 3.57
C LEU A 27 3.79 15.91 3.28
N LEU A 28 2.91 15.18 2.57
CA LEU A 28 3.14 13.79 2.22
C LEU A 28 4.27 13.65 1.16
N LEU A 29 4.37 14.59 0.20
CA LEU A 29 5.48 14.65 -0.75
C LEU A 29 6.81 14.88 -0.02
N LEU A 30 6.84 15.80 0.94
CA LEU A 30 8.02 16.02 1.78
C LEU A 30 8.36 14.76 2.58
N ALA A 31 7.36 14.13 3.21
CA ALA A 31 7.53 12.88 3.92
C ALA A 31 8.14 11.80 3.02
N SER A 32 7.63 11.63 1.80
CA SER A 32 8.12 10.62 0.84
C SER A 32 9.57 10.82 0.43
N ALA A 33 10.06 12.07 0.42
CA ALA A 33 11.44 12.39 0.09
C ALA A 33 12.42 12.10 1.26
N PHE A 34 11.95 12.23 2.51
CA PHE A 34 12.81 12.13 3.70
C PHE A 34 12.58 10.89 4.57
N THR A 35 11.58 10.07 4.28
CA THR A 35 11.42 8.74 4.91
C THR A 35 12.51 7.80 4.42
N GLY A 36 13.04 6.96 5.33
CA GLY A 36 13.97 5.88 5.00
C GLY A 36 13.46 4.97 3.88
N ILE A 37 14.36 4.27 3.21
CA ILE A 37 13.99 3.33 2.16
C ILE A 37 13.60 2.01 2.80
N ASP A 38 12.40 1.54 2.49
CA ASP A 38 11.91 0.22 2.90
C ASP A 38 12.37 -0.85 1.89
N HIS A 39 12.92 -1.95 2.37
CA HIS A 39 13.46 -3.01 1.50
C HIS A 39 12.38 -3.70 0.64
N ASP A 40 11.11 -3.63 1.03
CA ASP A 40 10.03 -4.18 0.21
C ASP A 40 9.77 -3.33 -1.05
N GLU A 41 10.20 -2.05 -1.09
CA GLU A 41 10.01 -1.17 -2.26
C GLU A 41 10.63 -1.78 -3.53
N GLY A 42 11.72 -2.51 -3.37
CA GLY A 42 12.48 -3.09 -4.48
C GLY A 42 11.61 -3.87 -5.47
N GLN A 43 10.76 -4.78 -5.00
CA GLN A 43 9.91 -5.58 -5.88
C GLN A 43 8.86 -4.75 -6.64
N TYR A 44 8.31 -3.70 -6.02
CA TYR A 44 7.28 -2.86 -6.66
C TYR A 44 7.88 -1.94 -7.70
N VAL A 45 9.03 -1.34 -7.38
CA VAL A 45 9.78 -0.47 -8.28
C VAL A 45 10.31 -1.26 -9.47
N ALA A 46 10.90 -2.45 -9.23
CA ALA A 46 11.36 -3.35 -10.28
C ALA A 46 10.22 -3.78 -11.21
N ALA A 47 9.06 -4.15 -10.66
CA ALA A 47 7.93 -4.56 -11.46
C ALA A 47 7.47 -3.45 -12.42
N VAL A 48 7.38 -2.19 -11.96
CA VAL A 48 7.03 -1.05 -12.84
C VAL A 48 8.08 -0.87 -13.95
N ALA A 49 9.37 -0.97 -13.64
CA ALA A 49 10.42 -0.80 -14.61
C ALA A 49 10.45 -1.92 -15.67
N LEU A 50 10.28 -3.16 -15.23
CA LEU A 50 10.29 -4.33 -16.10
C LEU A 50 9.07 -4.40 -17.02
N MET A 51 7.98 -3.67 -16.72
CA MET A 51 6.86 -3.49 -17.64
C MET A 51 7.25 -2.90 -19.00
N ARG A 52 8.44 -2.32 -19.11
CA ARG A 52 8.98 -1.91 -20.44
C ARG A 52 9.25 -3.08 -21.36
N HIS A 53 9.51 -4.26 -20.83
CA HIS A 53 10.04 -5.41 -21.57
C HIS A 53 9.19 -6.67 -21.42
N GLY A 54 8.23 -6.70 -20.49
CA GLY A 54 7.42 -7.88 -20.22
C GLY A 54 6.28 -7.65 -19.24
N LEU A 55 5.56 -8.72 -18.92
CA LEU A 55 4.40 -8.74 -18.05
C LEU A 55 4.71 -9.49 -16.75
N PRO A 56 4.15 -9.06 -15.60
CA PRO A 56 4.24 -9.80 -14.33
C PRO A 56 3.78 -11.25 -14.51
N TYR A 57 4.41 -12.15 -13.81
CA TYR A 57 4.24 -13.62 -13.81
C TYR A 57 4.69 -14.31 -15.09
N ARG A 58 4.43 -13.72 -16.28
CA ARG A 58 4.80 -14.33 -17.56
C ARG A 58 6.29 -14.17 -17.87
N ASP A 59 6.84 -12.97 -17.66
CA ASP A 59 8.21 -12.61 -18.07
C ASP A 59 9.14 -12.31 -16.89
N PHE A 60 8.58 -12.04 -15.73
CA PHE A 60 9.31 -11.86 -14.47
C PHE A 60 8.43 -12.17 -13.25
N ALA A 61 9.07 -12.58 -12.17
CA ALA A 61 8.37 -12.90 -10.92
C ALA A 61 7.79 -11.63 -10.26
N TYR A 62 6.54 -11.72 -9.79
CA TYR A 62 5.88 -10.68 -9.01
C TYR A 62 5.05 -11.30 -7.89
N LEU A 63 5.15 -10.76 -6.66
CA LEU A 63 4.62 -11.42 -5.45
C LEU A 63 3.36 -10.77 -4.89
N GLN A 64 2.61 -10.06 -5.73
CA GLN A 64 1.36 -9.35 -5.38
C GLN A 64 0.39 -9.36 -6.56
N THR A 65 -0.85 -8.87 -6.35
CA THR A 65 -1.80 -8.62 -7.44
C THR A 65 -1.34 -7.48 -8.35
N PRO A 66 -1.63 -7.53 -9.68
CA PRO A 66 -0.81 -6.84 -10.69
C PRO A 66 -1.26 -5.42 -11.06
N LEU A 67 -2.34 -4.88 -10.49
CA LEU A 67 -2.90 -3.60 -10.96
C LEU A 67 -1.91 -2.44 -10.81
N GLN A 68 -1.11 -2.42 -9.73
CA GLN A 68 -0.18 -1.31 -9.49
C GLN A 68 0.90 -1.20 -10.59
N PRO A 69 1.70 -2.23 -10.92
CA PRO A 69 2.68 -2.12 -12.00
C PRO A 69 2.03 -1.83 -13.35
N LEU A 70 0.84 -2.38 -13.64
CA LEU A 70 0.11 -2.10 -14.88
C LEU A 70 -0.29 -0.61 -14.99
N LEU A 71 -0.84 -0.02 -13.94
CA LEU A 71 -1.25 1.39 -13.95
C LEU A 71 -0.07 2.35 -13.95
N LEU A 72 1.02 2.00 -13.27
CA LEU A 72 2.19 2.86 -13.13
C LEU A 72 3.27 2.62 -14.20
N ALA A 73 3.08 1.62 -15.06
CA ALA A 73 3.99 1.33 -16.18
C ALA A 73 4.38 2.57 -17.00
N PRO A 74 3.47 3.50 -17.36
CA PRO A 74 3.86 4.68 -18.14
C PRO A 74 4.95 5.53 -17.49
N LEU A 75 5.05 5.54 -16.14
CA LEU A 75 6.10 6.28 -15.45
C LEU A 75 7.51 5.73 -15.78
N ALA A 76 7.61 4.45 -16.09
CA ALA A 76 8.89 3.88 -16.48
C ALA A 76 9.49 4.54 -17.74
N TRP A 77 8.65 5.01 -18.68
CA TRP A 77 9.08 5.76 -19.86
C TRP A 77 9.20 7.25 -19.59
N TRP A 78 8.27 7.85 -18.85
CA TRP A 78 8.21 9.30 -18.66
C TRP A 78 9.21 9.83 -17.62
N CYS A 79 9.58 8.99 -16.64
CA CYS A 79 10.44 9.37 -15.52
C CYS A 79 11.78 8.64 -15.53
N GLU A 80 12.38 8.40 -16.72
CA GLU A 80 13.67 7.74 -16.82
C GLU A 80 14.74 8.45 -15.99
N GLY A 81 15.45 7.64 -15.16
CA GLY A 81 16.45 8.17 -14.21
C GLY A 81 15.85 8.91 -13.00
N TRP A 82 14.52 8.95 -12.85
CA TRP A 82 13.77 9.51 -11.72
C TRP A 82 12.59 8.65 -11.32
N LEU A 83 12.55 7.39 -11.75
CA LEU A 83 11.41 6.51 -11.55
C LEU A 83 11.14 6.26 -10.06
N PHE A 84 12.17 6.04 -9.26
CA PHE A 84 12.01 5.78 -7.84
C PHE A 84 11.39 6.98 -7.08
N PRO A 85 11.91 8.22 -7.18
CA PRO A 85 11.24 9.38 -6.61
C PRO A 85 9.82 9.62 -7.15
N ALA A 86 9.59 9.40 -8.44
CA ALA A 86 8.28 9.56 -9.07
C ALA A 86 7.24 8.60 -8.48
N LEU A 87 7.58 7.33 -8.27
CA LEU A 87 6.69 6.33 -7.66
C LEU A 87 6.34 6.70 -6.21
N ARG A 88 7.29 7.19 -5.43
CA ARG A 88 7.01 7.70 -4.08
C ARG A 88 6.10 8.94 -4.11
N ALA A 89 6.33 9.86 -5.04
CA ALA A 89 5.49 11.04 -5.21
C ALA A 89 4.04 10.66 -5.58
N VAL A 90 3.85 9.69 -6.47
CA VAL A 90 2.51 9.16 -6.79
C VAL A 90 1.85 8.57 -5.57
N ASN A 91 2.55 7.76 -4.76
CA ASN A 91 1.98 7.21 -3.54
C ASN A 91 1.61 8.30 -2.51
N ALA A 92 2.38 9.37 -2.40
CA ALA A 92 2.05 10.53 -1.57
C ALA A 92 0.73 11.20 -2.03
N LEU A 93 0.56 11.40 -3.34
CA LEU A 93 -0.66 11.97 -3.91
C LEU A 93 -1.87 11.04 -3.76
N LEU A 94 -1.69 9.73 -3.94
CA LEU A 94 -2.74 8.73 -3.69
C LEU A 94 -3.14 8.70 -2.21
N GLY A 95 -2.19 8.83 -1.28
CA GLY A 95 -2.45 8.95 0.15
C GLY A 95 -3.29 10.20 0.48
N ALA A 96 -2.93 11.36 -0.06
CA ALA A 96 -3.74 12.59 0.07
C ALA A 96 -5.14 12.40 -0.53
N GLY A 97 -5.23 11.77 -1.70
CA GLY A 97 -6.49 11.42 -2.35
C GLY A 97 -7.36 10.50 -1.49
N ALA A 98 -6.78 9.49 -0.83
CA ALA A 98 -7.51 8.59 0.07
C ALA A 98 -8.17 9.36 1.24
N VAL A 99 -7.44 10.30 1.85
CA VAL A 99 -7.97 11.17 2.91
C VAL A 99 -9.12 12.06 2.37
N ALA A 100 -8.97 12.61 1.16
CA ALA A 100 -10.00 13.42 0.53
C ALA A 100 -11.27 12.60 0.24
N MET A 101 -11.12 11.39 -0.32
CA MET A 101 -12.26 10.49 -0.57
C MET A 101 -12.96 10.07 0.71
N LEU A 102 -12.22 9.81 1.80
CA LEU A 102 -12.81 9.49 3.09
C LEU A 102 -13.61 10.67 3.66
N TRP A 103 -13.08 11.89 3.56
CA TRP A 103 -13.81 13.10 3.95
C TRP A 103 -15.10 13.25 3.15
N LEU A 104 -15.04 13.09 1.83
CA LEU A 104 -16.24 13.14 0.96
C LEU A 104 -17.24 12.04 1.32
N ALA A 105 -16.78 10.82 1.58
CA ALA A 105 -17.60 9.70 2.03
C ALA A 105 -18.30 10.02 3.36
N ALA A 106 -17.59 10.59 4.33
CA ALA A 106 -18.16 10.97 5.62
C ALA A 106 -19.23 12.07 5.46
N ARG A 107 -18.96 13.08 4.63
CA ARG A 107 -19.97 14.13 4.31
C ARG A 107 -21.22 13.55 3.67
N LEU A 108 -21.03 12.64 2.71
CA LEU A 108 -22.13 12.00 1.98
C LEU A 108 -22.95 11.05 2.87
N ALA A 109 -22.29 10.38 3.84
CA ALA A 109 -22.94 9.53 4.83
C ALA A 109 -23.73 10.34 5.89
N GLY A 110 -23.61 11.68 5.89
CA GLY A 110 -24.33 12.57 6.79
C GLY A 110 -23.57 12.97 8.06
N ALA A 111 -22.23 12.80 8.08
CA ALA A 111 -21.41 13.38 9.11
C ALA A 111 -21.42 14.92 9.05
N SER A 112 -21.37 15.57 10.19
CA SER A 112 -21.13 17.02 10.26
C SER A 112 -19.77 17.39 9.67
N ASN A 113 -19.50 18.67 9.48
CA ASN A 113 -18.17 19.14 9.07
C ASN A 113 -17.06 18.68 10.05
N ARG A 114 -17.37 18.68 11.37
CA ARG A 114 -16.43 18.26 12.41
C ARG A 114 -16.20 16.75 12.37
N GLY A 115 -17.28 15.97 12.23
CA GLY A 115 -17.20 14.51 12.14
C GLY A 115 -16.43 14.06 10.89
N ALA A 116 -16.69 14.68 9.74
CA ALA A 116 -15.96 14.39 8.50
C ALA A 116 -14.48 14.80 8.59
N ALA A 117 -14.18 15.96 9.18
CA ALA A 117 -12.82 16.39 9.44
C ALA A 117 -12.10 15.42 10.41
N LEU A 118 -12.77 14.95 11.44
CA LEU A 118 -12.22 13.95 12.36
C LEU A 118 -11.87 12.65 11.62
N ALA A 119 -12.76 12.12 10.79
CA ALA A 119 -12.50 10.92 10.01
C ALA A 119 -11.27 11.09 9.11
N ALA A 120 -11.19 12.22 8.40
CA ALA A 120 -10.08 12.55 7.52
C ALA A 120 -8.75 12.71 8.27
N VAL A 121 -8.73 13.48 9.36
CA VAL A 121 -7.53 13.72 10.17
C VAL A 121 -7.09 12.45 10.90
N ALA A 122 -8.03 11.61 11.36
CA ALA A 122 -7.72 10.31 11.96
C ALA A 122 -6.99 9.39 10.96
N LEU A 123 -7.41 9.38 9.68
CA LEU A 123 -6.68 8.65 8.64
C LEU A 123 -5.34 9.31 8.34
N ALA A 124 -5.31 10.64 8.13
CA ALA A 124 -4.11 11.38 7.79
C ALA A 124 -2.99 11.29 8.83
N SER A 125 -3.35 11.19 10.12
CA SER A 125 -2.42 11.06 11.25
C SER A 125 -2.08 9.61 11.59
N SER A 126 -2.69 8.61 10.95
CA SER A 126 -2.39 7.20 11.23
C SER A 126 -1.02 6.82 10.69
N HIS A 127 -0.23 6.08 11.48
CA HIS A 127 1.06 5.55 11.01
C HIS A 127 0.92 4.72 9.72
N MET A 128 -0.20 3.99 9.57
CA MET A 128 -0.48 3.21 8.35
C MET A 128 -0.51 4.09 7.10
N LEU A 129 -1.25 5.21 7.11
CA LEU A 129 -1.31 6.11 5.94
C LEU A 129 0.03 6.78 5.70
N LEU A 130 0.67 7.30 6.76
CA LEU A 130 1.96 7.99 6.64
C LEU A 130 3.02 7.07 6.06
N PHE A 131 3.05 5.80 6.48
CA PHE A 131 3.90 4.78 5.88
C PHE A 131 3.54 4.53 4.41
N ALA A 132 2.27 4.22 4.11
CA ALA A 132 1.82 3.90 2.75
C ALA A 132 2.07 5.03 1.74
N ALA A 133 1.91 6.28 2.17
CA ALA A 133 2.12 7.48 1.35
C ALA A 133 3.60 7.86 1.19
N SER A 134 4.50 7.33 2.04
CA SER A 134 5.90 7.72 2.05
C SER A 134 6.83 6.75 1.31
N VAL A 135 6.37 5.56 0.96
CA VAL A 135 7.17 4.50 0.33
C VAL A 135 6.58 4.07 -1.01
N ALA A 136 7.42 3.59 -1.96
CA ALA A 136 6.99 3.14 -3.28
C ALA A 136 6.46 1.68 -3.25
N ARG A 137 5.44 1.43 -2.41
CA ARG A 137 4.81 0.11 -2.24
C ARG A 137 3.38 0.10 -2.77
N ASN A 138 2.77 -1.07 -2.84
CA ASN A 138 1.38 -1.23 -3.28
C ASN A 138 0.33 -0.98 -2.18
N ASP A 139 0.58 -0.03 -1.26
CA ASP A 139 -0.32 0.23 -0.13
C ASP A 139 -1.22 1.45 -0.35
N ALA A 140 -0.71 2.50 -1.00
CA ALA A 140 -1.43 3.76 -1.19
C ALA A 140 -2.54 3.65 -2.27
N LEU A 141 -2.26 2.97 -3.38
CA LEU A 141 -3.23 2.81 -4.48
C LEU A 141 -4.50 2.05 -4.04
N PRO A 142 -4.43 0.86 -3.40
CA PRO A 142 -5.62 0.16 -2.96
C PRO A 142 -6.37 0.89 -1.86
N LEU A 143 -5.70 1.64 -0.99
CA LEU A 143 -6.34 2.48 0.01
C LEU A 143 -7.15 3.60 -0.65
N PHE A 144 -6.58 4.30 -1.64
CA PHE A 144 -7.28 5.33 -2.42
C PHE A 144 -8.50 4.76 -3.14
N LEU A 145 -8.34 3.63 -3.83
CA LEU A 145 -9.43 2.97 -4.54
C LEU A 145 -10.53 2.48 -3.58
N HIS A 146 -10.16 1.96 -2.41
CA HIS A 146 -11.12 1.53 -1.41
C HIS A 146 -11.93 2.71 -0.83
N CYS A 147 -11.28 3.82 -0.47
CA CYS A 147 -11.96 5.04 -0.04
C CYS A 147 -12.88 5.60 -1.14
N THR A 148 -12.43 5.57 -2.39
CA THR A 148 -13.22 5.98 -3.56
C THR A 148 -14.43 5.06 -3.75
N GLY A 149 -14.24 3.74 -3.64
CA GLY A 149 -15.31 2.75 -3.72
C GLY A 149 -16.37 2.93 -2.64
N LEU A 150 -15.95 3.22 -1.40
CA LEU A 150 -16.88 3.56 -0.30
C LEU A 150 -17.67 4.83 -0.61
N TRP A 151 -17.00 5.89 -1.03
CA TRP A 151 -17.66 7.14 -1.42
C TRP A 151 -18.70 6.93 -2.53
N LEU A 152 -18.37 6.16 -3.56
CA LEU A 152 -19.25 5.83 -4.68
C LEU A 152 -20.40 4.88 -4.30
N PHE A 153 -20.21 4.01 -3.29
CA PHE A 153 -21.26 3.07 -2.88
C PHE A 153 -22.32 3.71 -1.97
N LEU A 154 -21.97 4.75 -1.18
CA LEU A 154 -22.92 5.40 -0.27
C LEU A 154 -24.21 5.95 -0.95
N PRO A 155 -24.17 6.57 -2.15
CA PRO A 155 -25.37 6.97 -2.86
C PRO A 155 -26.28 5.81 -3.24
N VAL A 156 -25.70 4.59 -3.44
CA VAL A 156 -26.48 3.40 -3.82
C VAL A 156 -27.46 3.00 -2.72
N LEU A 157 -27.16 3.34 -1.47
CA LEU A 157 -28.02 3.08 -0.31
C LEU A 157 -29.27 3.97 -0.26
N ARG A 158 -29.31 5.06 -1.06
CA ARG A 158 -30.40 6.02 -1.10
C ARG A 158 -31.33 5.73 -2.26
N ALA A 159 -32.61 5.56 -1.99
CA ALA A 159 -33.61 5.26 -3.04
C ALA A 159 -33.78 6.41 -4.05
N ASP A 160 -33.63 7.65 -3.59
CA ASP A 160 -33.82 8.90 -4.32
C ASP A 160 -32.56 9.40 -5.06
N ALA A 161 -31.41 8.72 -4.90
CA ALA A 161 -30.17 9.21 -5.47
C ALA A 161 -30.16 9.10 -7.01
N ARG A 162 -29.81 10.23 -7.63
CA ARG A 162 -29.58 10.29 -9.08
C ARG A 162 -28.36 9.44 -9.45
N HIS A 163 -28.40 8.73 -10.54
CA HIS A 163 -27.28 7.93 -11.05
C HIS A 163 -26.83 6.76 -10.15
N ARG A 164 -27.72 6.16 -9.34
CA ARG A 164 -27.40 5.01 -8.48
C ARG A 164 -26.70 3.87 -9.21
N THR A 165 -27.14 3.54 -10.41
CA THR A 165 -26.58 2.46 -11.23
C THR A 165 -25.13 2.77 -11.65
N LEU A 166 -24.86 4.01 -12.10
CA LEU A 166 -23.51 4.44 -12.44
C LEU A 166 -22.59 4.46 -11.20
N SER A 167 -23.10 4.96 -10.08
CA SER A 167 -22.35 4.97 -8.81
C SER A 167 -22.03 3.54 -8.35
N ALA A 168 -22.96 2.60 -8.50
CA ALA A 168 -22.74 1.19 -8.19
C ALA A 168 -21.68 0.56 -9.11
N TRP A 169 -21.73 0.84 -10.40
CA TRP A 169 -20.75 0.35 -11.36
C TRP A 169 -19.35 0.87 -11.04
N LEU A 170 -19.20 2.18 -10.82
CA LEU A 170 -17.91 2.79 -10.44
C LEU A 170 -17.43 2.29 -9.07
N ALA A 171 -18.32 2.05 -8.11
CA ALA A 171 -17.97 1.49 -6.80
C ALA A 171 -17.40 0.07 -6.96
N GLY A 172 -18.05 -0.77 -7.78
CA GLY A 172 -17.55 -2.11 -8.09
C GLY A 172 -16.17 -2.08 -8.72
N LEU A 173 -15.98 -1.22 -9.72
CA LEU A 173 -14.70 -1.01 -10.40
C LEU A 173 -13.59 -0.62 -9.40
N ALA A 174 -13.86 0.36 -8.53
CA ALA A 174 -12.88 0.85 -7.56
C ALA A 174 -12.56 -0.19 -6.47
N LEU A 175 -13.58 -0.87 -5.92
CA LEU A 175 -13.39 -1.86 -4.86
C LEU A 175 -12.64 -3.11 -5.36
N ALA A 176 -13.00 -3.64 -6.52
CA ALA A 176 -12.29 -4.76 -7.13
C ALA A 176 -10.91 -4.34 -7.66
N GLY A 177 -10.77 -3.10 -8.15
CA GLY A 177 -9.48 -2.50 -8.45
C GLY A 177 -8.56 -2.43 -7.22
N ALA A 178 -9.10 -2.10 -6.04
CA ALA A 178 -8.34 -2.15 -4.80
C ALA A 178 -7.82 -3.57 -4.50
N ALA A 179 -8.65 -4.60 -4.70
CA ALA A 179 -8.26 -6.00 -4.57
C ALA A 179 -7.21 -6.42 -5.63
N SER A 180 -7.34 -5.92 -6.86
CA SER A 180 -6.38 -6.13 -7.95
C SER A 180 -5.05 -5.39 -7.74
N ALA A 181 -5.02 -4.36 -6.87
CA ALA A 181 -3.79 -3.70 -6.45
C ALA A 181 -3.16 -4.38 -5.22
N LYS A 182 -3.99 -4.91 -4.30
CA LYS A 182 -3.53 -5.66 -3.13
C LYS A 182 -4.60 -6.63 -2.64
N ILE A 183 -4.27 -7.92 -2.60
CA ILE A 183 -5.21 -9.01 -2.31
C ILE A 183 -5.98 -8.83 -0.98
N SER A 184 -5.38 -8.21 0.02
CA SER A 184 -6.01 -7.97 1.33
C SER A 184 -7.29 -7.12 1.26
N TYR A 185 -7.47 -6.31 0.21
CA TYR A 185 -8.69 -5.53 -0.04
C TYR A 185 -9.81 -6.35 -0.69
N GLY A 186 -9.53 -7.59 -1.09
CA GLY A 186 -10.53 -8.49 -1.64
C GLY A 186 -11.64 -8.82 -0.65
N LEU A 187 -11.32 -8.97 0.63
CA LEU A 187 -12.31 -9.29 1.66
C LEU A 187 -13.31 -8.14 1.90
N PRO A 188 -12.91 -6.87 2.09
CA PRO A 188 -13.85 -5.75 2.10
C PRO A 188 -14.65 -5.59 0.79
N ALA A 189 -14.03 -5.80 -0.37
CA ALA A 189 -14.74 -5.75 -1.65
C ALA A 189 -15.83 -6.82 -1.74
N ALA A 190 -15.52 -8.07 -1.36
CA ALA A 190 -16.47 -9.16 -1.27
C ALA A 190 -17.58 -8.88 -0.24
N ALA A 191 -17.27 -8.24 0.89
CA ALA A 191 -18.24 -7.84 1.89
C ALA A 191 -19.25 -6.82 1.35
N VAL A 192 -18.82 -5.83 0.53
CA VAL A 192 -19.75 -4.92 -0.16
C VAL A 192 -20.63 -5.68 -1.15
N GLY A 193 -20.07 -6.60 -1.93
CA GLY A 193 -20.83 -7.44 -2.85
C GLY A 193 -21.88 -8.29 -2.13
N ALA A 194 -21.50 -8.98 -1.07
CA ALA A 194 -22.41 -9.77 -0.24
C ALA A 194 -23.51 -8.90 0.39
N PHE A 195 -23.14 -7.73 0.93
CA PHE A 195 -24.11 -6.77 1.44
C PHE A 195 -25.13 -6.35 0.38
N ALA A 196 -24.66 -6.04 -0.84
CA ALA A 196 -25.53 -5.64 -1.94
C ALA A 196 -26.48 -6.76 -2.38
N LEU A 197 -26.00 -8.00 -2.43
CA LEU A 197 -26.83 -9.18 -2.74
C LEU A 197 -27.89 -9.44 -1.66
N LEU A 198 -27.54 -9.39 -0.39
CA LEU A 198 -28.47 -9.56 0.73
C LEU A 198 -29.56 -8.46 0.75
N HIS A 199 -29.24 -7.26 0.25
CA HIS A 199 -30.16 -6.13 0.21
C HIS A 199 -30.69 -5.84 -1.21
N VAL A 200 -30.65 -6.80 -2.15
CA VAL A 200 -31.06 -6.62 -3.55
C VAL A 200 -32.49 -6.10 -3.69
N ARG A 201 -33.40 -6.51 -2.78
CA ARG A 201 -34.81 -6.04 -2.78
C ARG A 201 -34.91 -4.54 -2.46
N THR A 202 -34.02 -4.02 -1.62
CA THR A 202 -33.98 -2.60 -1.21
C THR A 202 -33.16 -1.77 -2.19
N LEU A 203 -32.02 -2.29 -2.63
CA LEU A 203 -31.10 -1.60 -3.55
C LEU A 203 -31.57 -1.63 -5.00
N GLY A 204 -32.39 -2.62 -5.38
CA GLY A 204 -32.81 -2.87 -6.76
C GLY A 204 -31.80 -3.72 -7.54
N ARG A 205 -32.31 -4.51 -8.50
CA ARG A 205 -31.48 -5.42 -9.33
C ARG A 205 -30.48 -4.68 -10.21
N GLY A 206 -30.86 -3.52 -10.76
CA GLY A 206 -30.01 -2.73 -11.66
C GLY A 206 -28.69 -2.29 -11.00
N PRO A 207 -28.71 -1.58 -9.86
CA PRO A 207 -27.50 -1.20 -9.13
C PRO A 207 -26.65 -2.40 -8.67
N VAL A 208 -27.27 -3.52 -8.24
CA VAL A 208 -26.52 -4.72 -7.82
C VAL A 208 -25.81 -5.36 -9.01
N LEU A 209 -26.46 -5.48 -10.16
CA LEU A 209 -25.85 -5.98 -11.39
C LEU A 209 -24.73 -5.04 -11.87
N ALA A 210 -24.95 -3.73 -11.82
CA ALA A 210 -23.93 -2.75 -12.18
C ALA A 210 -22.70 -2.83 -11.27
N LEU A 211 -22.89 -3.02 -9.95
CA LEU A 211 -21.80 -3.26 -9.01
C LEU A 211 -21.00 -4.52 -9.38
N ALA A 212 -21.68 -5.60 -9.74
CA ALA A 212 -21.04 -6.86 -10.15
C ALA A 212 -20.24 -6.68 -11.46
N ILE A 213 -20.81 -6.02 -12.48
CA ILE A 213 -20.11 -5.74 -13.74
C ILE A 213 -18.88 -4.86 -13.50
N GLY A 214 -19.03 -3.77 -12.71
CA GLY A 214 -17.90 -2.95 -12.30
C GLY A 214 -16.83 -3.75 -11.56
N GLY A 215 -17.25 -4.66 -10.68
CA GLY A 215 -16.36 -5.56 -9.97
C GLY A 215 -15.58 -6.50 -10.88
N LEU A 216 -16.23 -7.09 -11.88
CA LEU A 216 -15.55 -7.92 -12.87
C LEU A 216 -14.52 -7.13 -13.66
N LEU A 217 -14.84 -5.91 -14.09
CA LEU A 217 -13.91 -5.03 -14.81
C LEU A 217 -12.74 -4.59 -13.92
N GLY A 218 -12.98 -4.26 -12.65
CA GLY A 218 -11.91 -3.93 -11.70
C GLY A 218 -10.99 -5.10 -11.36
N GLY A 219 -11.52 -6.33 -11.42
CA GLY A 219 -10.78 -7.59 -11.26
C GLY A 219 -10.05 -8.05 -12.53
N LEU A 220 -10.42 -7.52 -13.70
CA LEU A 220 -9.93 -7.96 -15.01
C LEU A 220 -8.40 -8.02 -15.12
N PRO A 221 -7.60 -7.04 -14.61
CA PRO A 221 -6.15 -7.13 -14.67
C PRO A 221 -5.59 -8.39 -14.00
N THR A 222 -6.15 -8.77 -12.84
CA THR A 222 -5.74 -9.98 -12.12
C THR A 222 -6.17 -11.23 -12.86
N PHE A 223 -7.42 -11.31 -13.33
CA PHE A 223 -7.92 -12.48 -14.05
C PHE A 223 -7.20 -12.70 -15.38
N TRP A 224 -6.92 -11.61 -16.11
CA TRP A 224 -6.20 -11.66 -17.36
C TRP A 224 -4.79 -12.23 -17.19
N LEU A 225 -4.00 -11.69 -16.26
CA LEU A 225 -2.63 -12.18 -16.03
C LEU A 225 -2.61 -13.57 -15.39
N TRP A 226 -3.62 -13.88 -14.57
CA TRP A 226 -3.78 -15.25 -14.06
C TRP A 226 -4.03 -16.24 -15.20
N ALA A 227 -4.85 -15.90 -16.19
CA ALA A 227 -5.09 -16.76 -17.35
C ALA A 227 -3.85 -16.93 -18.24
N LEU A 228 -2.98 -15.90 -18.34
CA LEU A 228 -1.75 -15.96 -19.12
C LEU A 228 -0.65 -16.82 -18.47
N ALA A 229 -0.54 -16.81 -17.14
CA ALA A 229 0.51 -17.52 -16.40
C ALA A 229 -0.07 -18.07 -15.06
N PRO A 230 -0.94 -19.10 -15.12
CA PRO A 230 -1.75 -19.51 -13.98
C PRO A 230 -0.92 -20.00 -12.77
N GLU A 231 0.14 -20.76 -12.99
CA GLU A 231 0.98 -21.27 -11.91
C GLU A 231 1.81 -20.17 -11.25
N ALA A 232 2.45 -19.31 -12.05
CA ALA A 232 3.26 -18.22 -11.53
C ALA A 232 2.40 -17.15 -10.84
N ALA A 233 1.21 -16.84 -11.39
CA ALA A 233 0.25 -15.93 -10.76
C ALA A 233 -0.27 -16.49 -9.43
N ARG A 234 -0.67 -17.76 -9.39
CA ARG A 234 -1.09 -18.43 -8.14
C ARG A 234 0.04 -18.40 -7.11
N PHE A 235 1.25 -18.76 -7.53
CA PHE A 235 2.41 -18.75 -6.65
C PHE A 235 2.66 -17.33 -6.08
N GLY A 236 2.75 -16.31 -6.94
CA GLY A 236 3.06 -14.94 -6.52
C GLY A 236 1.97 -14.30 -5.65
N ILE A 237 0.69 -14.53 -5.99
CA ILE A 237 -0.43 -13.91 -5.28
C ILE A 237 -0.77 -14.64 -3.98
N LEU A 238 -0.75 -15.97 -3.97
CA LEU A 238 -1.25 -16.79 -2.87
C LEU A 238 -0.14 -17.57 -2.16
N ASP A 239 0.53 -18.48 -2.87
CA ASP A 239 1.41 -19.47 -2.24
C ASP A 239 2.60 -18.82 -1.55
N TYR A 240 3.23 -17.83 -2.17
CA TYR A 240 4.35 -17.10 -1.59
C TYR A 240 3.93 -16.36 -0.30
N SER A 241 2.85 -15.59 -0.36
CA SER A 241 2.37 -14.81 0.78
C SER A 241 1.98 -15.66 1.98
N LEU A 242 1.52 -16.90 1.75
CA LEU A 242 1.15 -17.85 2.81
C LEU A 242 2.35 -18.60 3.38
N LYS A 243 3.34 -18.96 2.56
CA LYS A 243 4.44 -19.86 2.94
C LYS A 243 5.72 -19.11 3.33
N ALA A 244 6.15 -18.14 2.54
CA ALA A 244 7.47 -17.54 2.68
C ALA A 244 7.70 -16.76 4.00
N PRO A 245 6.74 -15.96 4.52
CA PRO A 245 6.94 -15.31 5.82
C PRO A 245 7.07 -16.32 6.98
N PHE A 246 6.32 -17.44 6.89
CA PHE A 246 6.40 -18.52 7.87
C PHE A 246 7.78 -19.19 7.82
N GLU A 247 8.20 -19.65 6.64
CA GLU A 247 9.50 -20.28 6.43
C GLU A 247 10.66 -19.39 6.89
N TRP A 248 10.68 -18.13 6.45
CA TRP A 248 11.70 -17.18 6.85
C TRP A 248 11.83 -17.05 8.37
N ARG A 249 10.70 -16.97 9.10
CA ARG A 249 10.70 -16.85 10.56
C ARG A 249 11.15 -18.13 11.25
N MET A 250 10.75 -19.28 10.73
CA MET A 250 11.18 -20.58 11.25
C MET A 250 12.68 -20.77 11.09
N LEU A 251 13.21 -20.55 9.89
CA LEU A 251 14.64 -20.69 9.58
C LEU A 251 15.52 -19.75 10.41
N ASN A 252 15.03 -18.56 10.73
CA ASN A 252 15.74 -17.59 11.56
C ASN A 252 15.48 -17.75 13.08
N GLY A 253 14.79 -18.80 13.52
CA GLY A 253 14.51 -19.05 14.95
C GLY A 253 13.54 -18.04 15.57
N GLN A 254 12.69 -17.42 14.76
CA GLN A 254 11.73 -16.38 15.17
C GLN A 254 10.29 -16.90 15.15
N ALA A 255 10.07 -18.19 15.42
CA ALA A 255 8.74 -18.83 15.42
C ALA A 255 7.73 -18.14 16.34
N THR A 256 8.19 -17.61 17.48
CA THR A 256 7.34 -16.87 18.43
C THR A 256 6.65 -15.68 17.80
N MET A 257 7.23 -15.05 16.77
CA MET A 257 6.63 -13.92 16.06
C MET A 257 5.36 -14.30 15.28
N LEU A 258 5.12 -15.58 15.04
CA LEU A 258 3.95 -16.12 14.34
C LEU A 258 2.80 -16.47 15.29
N ALA A 259 3.05 -16.45 16.62
CA ALA A 259 2.05 -16.80 17.62
C ALA A 259 0.85 -15.83 17.61
N ALA A 260 -0.36 -16.36 17.77
CA ALA A 260 -1.58 -15.59 17.76
C ALA A 260 -1.64 -14.49 18.84
N PRO A 261 -1.22 -14.70 20.10
CA PRO A 261 -1.21 -13.65 21.12
C PRO A 261 -0.31 -12.46 20.74
N LEU A 262 0.88 -12.72 20.18
CA LEU A 262 1.79 -11.68 19.75
C LEU A 262 1.27 -10.93 18.53
N SER A 263 0.57 -11.62 17.63
CA SER A 263 -0.12 -11.00 16.50
C SER A 263 -1.23 -10.06 16.97
N LEU A 264 -2.03 -10.45 17.99
CA LEU A 264 -3.05 -9.59 18.59
C LEU A 264 -2.42 -8.33 19.22
N LEU A 265 -1.37 -8.52 20.00
CA LEU A 265 -0.66 -7.39 20.63
C LEU A 265 -0.11 -6.41 19.59
N ARG A 266 0.44 -6.91 18.49
CA ARG A 266 0.91 -6.09 17.37
C ARG A 266 -0.23 -5.34 16.69
N MET A 267 -1.35 -5.99 16.44
CA MET A 267 -2.52 -5.34 15.85
C MET A 267 -3.02 -4.20 16.74
N LEU A 268 -3.14 -4.43 18.06
CA LEU A 268 -3.52 -3.40 19.03
C LEU A 268 -2.50 -2.26 19.08
N ARG A 269 -1.19 -2.58 19.07
CA ARG A 269 -0.13 -1.58 19.00
C ARG A 269 -0.25 -0.71 17.74
N PHE A 270 -0.45 -1.29 16.57
CA PHE A 270 -0.59 -0.52 15.33
C PHE A 270 -1.87 0.29 15.28
N LEU A 271 -2.97 -0.20 15.85
CA LEU A 271 -4.19 0.59 16.02
C LEU A 271 -4.00 1.78 16.98
N ALA A 272 -3.15 1.64 18.01
CA ALA A 272 -2.78 2.71 18.92
C ALA A 272 -1.81 3.73 18.31
N GLN A 273 -1.13 3.39 17.20
CA GLN A 273 -0.33 4.32 16.41
C GLN A 273 -1.23 5.14 15.46
N GLY A 274 -2.16 5.86 16.05
CA GLY A 274 -3.24 6.64 15.46
C GLY A 274 -4.55 6.42 16.19
N CYS A 275 -5.63 6.97 15.66
CA CYS A 275 -6.95 6.92 16.29
C CYS A 275 -7.67 5.56 16.21
N GLY A 276 -7.05 4.50 15.66
CA GLY A 276 -7.71 3.23 15.38
C GLY A 276 -8.30 2.57 16.63
N LEU A 277 -7.52 2.49 17.71
CA LEU A 277 -7.98 1.89 18.97
C LEU A 277 -9.08 2.72 19.64
N VAL A 278 -8.93 4.06 19.66
CA VAL A 278 -9.93 4.98 20.20
C VAL A 278 -11.24 4.86 19.43
N ALA A 279 -11.18 4.78 18.11
CA ALA A 279 -12.35 4.61 17.25
C ALA A 279 -13.07 3.28 17.53
N LEU A 280 -12.34 2.16 17.63
CA LEU A 280 -12.92 0.85 17.96
C LEU A 280 -13.63 0.86 19.31
N VAL A 281 -12.98 1.39 20.35
CA VAL A 281 -13.57 1.48 21.69
C VAL A 281 -14.82 2.38 21.69
N THR A 282 -14.76 3.53 21.01
CA THR A 282 -15.90 4.45 20.91
C THR A 282 -17.09 3.81 20.21
N ILE A 283 -16.85 3.09 19.11
CA ILE A 283 -17.90 2.34 18.38
C ILE A 283 -18.48 1.23 19.26
N GLY A 284 -17.63 0.47 19.96
CA GLY A 284 -18.07 -0.58 20.87
C GLY A 284 -18.96 -0.06 22.00
N VAL A 285 -18.57 1.05 22.64
CA VAL A 285 -19.36 1.71 23.68
C VAL A 285 -20.70 2.22 23.13
N ALA A 286 -20.69 2.86 21.97
CA ALA A 286 -21.92 3.35 21.32
C ALA A 286 -22.89 2.20 21.01
N LEU A 287 -22.39 1.06 20.54
CA LEU A 287 -23.19 -0.15 20.27
C LEU A 287 -23.79 -0.74 21.57
N MET A 288 -23.02 -0.77 22.66
CA MET A 288 -23.54 -1.24 23.95
C MET A 288 -24.62 -0.30 24.51
N GLN A 289 -24.41 1.01 24.41
CA GLN A 289 -25.38 2.01 24.87
C GLN A 289 -26.68 1.96 24.04
N SER A 290 -26.58 1.79 22.71
CA SER A 290 -27.76 1.69 21.84
C SER A 290 -28.67 0.50 22.15
N ARG A 291 -28.10 -0.59 22.69
CA ARG A 291 -28.86 -1.78 23.13
C ARG A 291 -29.62 -1.54 24.44
N ARG A 292 -29.17 -0.58 25.28
CA ARG A 292 -29.73 -0.28 26.61
C ARG A 292 -30.66 0.94 26.60
N ALA A 293 -30.64 1.76 25.53
CA ALA A 293 -31.40 2.99 25.49
C ALA A 293 -32.91 2.76 25.33
N PRO A 294 -33.77 3.43 26.12
CA PRO A 294 -35.22 3.44 25.87
C PRO A 294 -35.51 4.08 24.51
N ARG A 295 -36.61 3.65 23.86
CA ARG A 295 -37.02 4.08 22.50
C ARG A 295 -37.33 5.59 22.33
N THR A 296 -37.21 6.40 23.35
CA THR A 296 -37.43 7.86 23.37
C THR A 296 -36.11 8.60 23.17
N GLN A 297 -35.55 8.60 21.94
CA GLN A 297 -34.33 9.36 21.63
C GLN A 297 -34.61 10.65 20.86
N PRO A 298 -33.79 11.72 21.03
CA PRO A 298 -33.96 13.00 20.32
C PRO A 298 -33.77 12.83 18.79
N ALA A 299 -34.38 13.71 18.00
CA ALA A 299 -34.47 13.63 16.53
C ALA A 299 -33.12 13.56 15.80
N TRP A 300 -32.01 14.02 16.41
CA TRP A 300 -30.67 13.90 15.85
C TRP A 300 -30.10 12.46 15.96
N ALA A 301 -30.63 11.68 16.90
CA ALA A 301 -30.36 10.26 17.07
C ALA A 301 -31.35 9.38 16.28
N ALA A 302 -32.21 10.00 15.42
CA ALA A 302 -33.26 9.30 14.70
C ALA A 302 -32.71 8.13 13.91
N ASP A 303 -33.10 6.94 14.33
CA ASP A 303 -32.73 5.64 13.76
C ASP A 303 -33.47 5.43 12.43
N THR A 304 -33.06 6.20 11.42
CA THR A 304 -33.64 6.08 10.08
C THR A 304 -33.21 4.76 9.43
N PRO A 305 -34.06 4.17 8.55
CA PRO A 305 -33.71 2.96 7.82
C PRO A 305 -32.35 3.08 7.07
N LEU A 306 -32.07 4.27 6.52
CA LEU A 306 -30.81 4.57 5.83
C LEU A 306 -29.62 4.51 6.80
N ARG A 307 -29.69 5.15 7.96
CA ARG A 307 -28.63 5.13 8.95
C ARG A 307 -28.35 3.73 9.48
N ARG A 308 -29.40 2.94 9.74
CA ARG A 308 -29.25 1.52 10.09
C ARG A 308 -28.52 0.72 9.02
N MET A 309 -28.87 0.94 7.77
CA MET A 309 -28.25 0.25 6.63
C MET A 309 -26.77 0.68 6.47
N GLN A 310 -26.46 1.97 6.60
CA GLN A 310 -25.09 2.48 6.60
C GLN A 310 -24.26 1.89 7.75
N SER A 311 -24.80 1.88 8.98
CA SER A 311 -24.11 1.33 10.14
C SER A 311 -23.82 -0.16 9.97
N ARG A 312 -24.79 -0.96 9.49
CA ARG A 312 -24.59 -2.39 9.19
C ARG A 312 -23.49 -2.63 8.16
N LEU A 313 -23.48 -1.85 7.07
CA LEU A 313 -22.43 -1.91 6.07
C LEU A 313 -21.06 -1.61 6.69
N LEU A 314 -20.93 -0.51 7.43
CA LEU A 314 -19.66 -0.11 8.04
C LEU A 314 -19.16 -1.12 9.07
N LEU A 315 -20.04 -1.69 9.89
CA LEU A 315 -19.68 -2.76 10.84
C LEU A 315 -19.22 -4.02 10.12
N LEU A 316 -19.89 -4.42 9.03
CA LEU A 316 -19.47 -5.54 8.19
C LEU A 316 -18.08 -5.28 7.59
N LEU A 317 -17.82 -4.06 7.11
CA LEU A 317 -16.52 -3.68 6.54
C LEU A 317 -15.42 -3.61 7.61
N ILE A 318 -15.73 -3.14 8.82
CA ILE A 318 -14.80 -3.18 9.95
C ILE A 318 -14.43 -4.64 10.26
N LEU A 319 -15.41 -5.54 10.34
CA LEU A 319 -15.16 -6.97 10.57
C LEU A 319 -14.32 -7.58 9.44
N ALA A 320 -14.69 -7.33 8.17
CA ALA A 320 -13.94 -7.81 7.02
C ALA A 320 -12.49 -7.26 7.01
N GLY A 321 -12.32 -5.98 7.33
CA GLY A 321 -11.01 -5.35 7.45
C GLY A 321 -10.17 -5.90 8.62
N MET A 322 -10.79 -6.21 9.76
CA MET A 322 -10.10 -6.88 10.88
C MET A 322 -9.62 -8.28 10.49
N ILE A 323 -10.46 -9.06 9.81
CA ILE A 323 -10.08 -10.38 9.32
C ILE A 323 -8.93 -10.26 8.30
N ALA A 324 -9.04 -9.33 7.35
CA ALA A 324 -7.98 -9.09 6.36
C ALA A 324 -6.64 -8.70 7.00
N ALA A 325 -6.68 -7.91 8.08
CA ALA A 325 -5.48 -7.51 8.83
C ALA A 325 -4.89 -8.66 9.67
N TRP A 326 -5.75 -9.59 10.11
CA TRP A 326 -5.36 -10.72 10.97
C TRP A 326 -4.77 -11.90 10.22
N LEU A 327 -5.18 -12.14 8.97
CA LEU A 327 -4.78 -13.31 8.19
C LEU A 327 -3.26 -13.43 7.97
N PRO A 328 -2.54 -12.35 7.57
CA PRO A 328 -1.09 -12.43 7.36
C PRO A 328 -0.34 -12.47 8.70
N ARG A 329 0.70 -13.33 8.81
CA ARG A 329 1.55 -13.42 10.01
C ARG A 329 3.02 -13.39 9.62
N PRO A 330 3.83 -12.56 10.33
CA PRO A 330 3.49 -11.61 11.38
C PRO A 330 2.69 -10.41 10.86
N ILE A 331 1.88 -9.78 11.73
CA ILE A 331 1.13 -8.57 11.36
C ILE A 331 2.07 -7.38 11.23
N TYR A 332 1.88 -6.58 10.18
CA TYR A 332 2.55 -5.31 9.92
C TYR A 332 1.53 -4.17 9.79
N VAL A 333 1.99 -2.92 9.96
CA VAL A 333 1.14 -1.72 9.98
C VAL A 333 0.30 -1.56 8.70
N GLN A 334 0.86 -1.88 7.54
CA GLN A 334 0.17 -1.76 6.25
C GLN A 334 -1.03 -2.71 6.09
N TYR A 335 -1.12 -3.78 6.88
CA TYR A 335 -2.27 -4.69 6.85
C TYR A 335 -3.54 -4.09 7.46
N LEU A 336 -3.42 -2.96 8.20
CA LEU A 336 -4.59 -2.22 8.68
C LEU A 336 -5.32 -1.42 7.59
N GLY A 337 -4.72 -1.24 6.40
CA GLY A 337 -5.30 -0.46 5.32
C GLY A 337 -6.75 -0.80 4.98
N PRO A 338 -7.14 -2.07 4.82
CA PRO A 338 -8.52 -2.47 4.55
C PRO A 338 -9.52 -2.12 5.66
N LEU A 339 -9.06 -1.98 6.91
CA LEU A 339 -9.88 -1.70 8.09
C LEU A 339 -10.17 -0.21 8.28
N LEU A 340 -9.11 0.63 8.17
CA LEU A 340 -9.15 2.01 8.66
C LEU A 340 -10.21 2.90 7.99
N PRO A 341 -10.49 2.83 6.67
CA PRO A 341 -11.51 3.68 6.05
C PRO A 341 -12.91 3.51 6.64
N ALA A 342 -13.39 2.28 6.78
CA ALA A 342 -14.71 2.02 7.36
C ALA A 342 -14.75 2.38 8.86
N LEU A 343 -13.66 2.10 9.58
CA LEU A 343 -13.51 2.41 11.00
C LEU A 343 -13.59 3.92 11.24
N PHE A 344 -12.82 4.72 10.51
CA PHE A 344 -12.79 6.17 10.70
C PHE A 344 -14.04 6.86 10.14
N LEU A 345 -14.62 6.31 9.05
CA LEU A 345 -15.92 6.78 8.58
C LEU A 345 -17.00 6.62 9.65
N HIS A 346 -17.09 5.42 10.26
CA HIS A 346 -18.06 5.16 11.33
C HIS A 346 -17.77 6.04 12.57
N PHE A 347 -16.51 6.15 12.96
CA PHE A 347 -16.09 7.02 14.05
C PHE A 347 -16.51 8.48 13.83
N GLY A 348 -16.30 9.03 12.63
CA GLY A 348 -16.71 10.39 12.27
C GLY A 348 -18.24 10.61 12.34
N LEU A 349 -19.05 9.57 12.12
CA LEU A 349 -20.50 9.65 12.22
C LEU A 349 -21.03 9.72 13.65
N ILE A 350 -20.31 9.14 14.63
CA ILE A 350 -20.80 8.98 16.01
C ILE A 350 -20.04 9.82 17.04
N ALA A 351 -18.87 10.35 16.71
CA ALA A 351 -17.95 10.94 17.69
C ALA A 351 -18.37 12.29 18.25
N GLU A 352 -19.39 12.98 17.71
CA GLU A 352 -19.79 14.31 18.17
C GLU A 352 -20.19 14.33 19.66
N GLY A 353 -20.95 13.34 20.13
CA GLY A 353 -21.31 13.21 21.53
C GLY A 353 -20.09 12.98 22.43
N PRO A 354 -19.31 11.91 22.22
CA PRO A 354 -18.09 11.63 22.98
C PRO A 354 -17.07 12.76 22.98
N LEU A 355 -16.90 13.48 21.88
CA LEU A 355 -15.96 14.62 21.76
C LEU A 355 -16.38 15.87 22.55
N GLN A 356 -17.57 15.93 23.13
CA GLN A 356 -17.93 16.99 24.08
C GLN A 356 -17.07 16.91 25.36
N GLN A 357 -16.63 15.70 25.74
CA GLN A 357 -15.80 15.47 26.91
C GLN A 357 -14.33 15.85 26.64
N ARG A 358 -13.73 16.68 27.51
CA ARG A 358 -12.35 17.17 27.36
C ARG A 358 -11.32 16.04 27.30
N TRP A 359 -11.50 15.03 28.16
CA TRP A 359 -10.57 13.88 28.20
C TRP A 359 -10.60 13.04 26.91
N VAL A 360 -11.78 12.90 26.25
CA VAL A 360 -11.87 12.18 24.95
C VAL A 360 -11.11 12.96 23.88
N ARG A 361 -11.24 14.28 23.84
CA ARG A 361 -10.48 15.12 22.91
C ARG A 361 -8.96 15.00 23.13
N ALA A 362 -8.53 15.02 24.39
CA ALA A 362 -7.12 14.84 24.73
C ALA A 362 -6.61 13.46 24.30
N LEU A 363 -7.40 12.40 24.52
CA LEU A 363 -7.05 11.04 24.09
C LEU A 363 -6.94 10.93 22.56
N VAL A 364 -7.88 11.52 21.81
CA VAL A 364 -7.83 11.56 20.34
C VAL A 364 -6.60 12.33 19.87
N ALA A 365 -6.30 13.50 20.45
CA ALA A 365 -5.12 14.28 20.10
C ALA A 365 -3.82 13.51 20.40
N LEU A 366 -3.72 12.83 21.54
CA LEU A 366 -2.58 12.00 21.89
C LEU A 366 -2.39 10.83 20.91
N ALA A 367 -3.48 10.17 20.53
CA ALA A 367 -3.46 9.08 19.56
C ALA A 367 -3.00 9.57 18.17
N MET A 368 -3.44 10.76 17.72
CA MET A 368 -2.97 11.37 16.48
C MET A 368 -1.47 11.67 16.53
N LEU A 369 -0.99 12.25 17.63
CA LEU A 369 0.42 12.52 17.85
C LEU A 369 1.26 11.23 17.85
N ALA A 370 0.77 10.16 18.48
CA ALA A 370 1.45 8.86 18.47
C ALA A 370 1.58 8.27 17.05
N GLY A 371 0.57 8.45 16.19
CA GLY A 371 0.63 8.02 14.80
C GLY A 371 1.65 8.82 13.98
N ILE A 372 1.66 10.14 14.15
CA ILE A 372 2.60 11.04 13.46
C ILE A 372 4.03 10.81 13.95
N ALA A 373 4.24 10.63 15.24
CA ALA A 373 5.57 10.50 15.82
C ALA A 373 6.36 9.33 15.24
N GLN A 374 5.70 8.21 14.93
CA GLN A 374 6.36 7.01 14.41
C GLN A 374 7.10 7.25 13.09
N THR A 375 6.49 7.99 12.16
CA THR A 375 7.11 8.35 10.88
C THR A 375 7.83 9.72 10.98
N GLY A 376 7.30 10.63 11.77
CA GLY A 376 7.81 11.99 11.92
C GLY A 376 9.21 12.06 12.51
N ILE A 377 9.59 11.16 13.40
CA ILE A 377 10.95 11.11 14.00
C ILE A 377 11.99 10.78 12.93
N ASP A 378 11.72 9.79 12.07
CA ASP A 378 12.63 9.42 10.97
C ASP A 378 12.78 10.57 9.96
N ILE A 379 11.65 11.16 9.55
CA ILE A 379 11.64 12.31 8.64
C ILE A 379 12.41 13.49 9.24
N ALA A 380 12.16 13.85 10.50
CA ALA A 380 12.83 14.96 11.16
C ALA A 380 14.35 14.73 11.27
N GLY A 381 14.77 13.50 11.61
CA GLY A 381 16.17 13.13 11.65
C GLY A 381 16.88 13.31 10.30
N ASN A 382 16.26 12.86 9.22
CA ASN A 382 16.79 12.99 7.87
C ASN A 382 16.76 14.44 7.38
N LEU A 383 15.71 15.20 7.69
CA LEU A 383 15.60 16.62 7.33
C LEU A 383 16.65 17.49 8.04
N ILE A 384 16.89 17.27 9.34
CA ILE A 384 17.93 17.96 10.11
C ILE A 384 19.32 17.70 9.53
N ARG A 385 19.58 16.44 9.13
CA ARG A 385 20.84 16.07 8.46
C ARG A 385 20.92 16.56 7.01
N ARG A 386 19.88 17.18 6.48
CA ARG A 386 19.74 17.58 5.07
C ARG A 386 20.00 16.40 4.11
N HIS A 387 19.64 15.19 4.54
CA HIS A 387 19.85 13.95 3.80
C HIS A 387 18.53 13.39 3.35
N SER A 388 18.31 13.31 2.05
CA SER A 388 17.18 12.57 1.45
C SER A 388 17.66 11.19 1.03
N PRO A 389 17.20 10.10 1.67
CA PRO A 389 17.59 8.74 1.31
C PRO A 389 17.25 8.40 -0.16
N VAL A 390 16.12 8.90 -0.65
CA VAL A 390 15.65 8.67 -2.02
C VAL A 390 16.56 9.35 -3.03
N LEU A 391 16.85 10.65 -2.83
CA LEU A 391 17.72 11.40 -3.74
C LEU A 391 19.17 10.89 -3.71
N ALA A 392 19.63 10.41 -2.55
CA ALA A 392 20.93 9.76 -2.43
C ALA A 392 20.98 8.48 -3.27
N ALA A 393 19.96 7.63 -3.17
CA ALA A 393 19.84 6.41 -3.97
C ALA A 393 19.79 6.70 -5.48
N THR A 394 18.97 7.68 -5.89
CA THR A 394 18.85 8.10 -7.30
C THR A 394 20.18 8.65 -7.85
N ARG A 395 20.92 9.46 -7.08
CA ARG A 395 22.24 9.96 -7.49
C ARG A 395 23.24 8.83 -7.70
N ASP A 396 23.31 7.90 -6.75
CA ASP A 396 24.21 6.75 -6.84
C ASP A 396 23.83 5.81 -7.96
N ALA A 397 22.53 5.57 -8.20
CA ALA A 397 22.06 4.79 -9.33
C ALA A 397 22.52 5.39 -10.67
N ARG A 398 22.36 6.71 -10.85
CA ARG A 398 22.81 7.42 -12.06
C ARG A 398 24.33 7.36 -12.24
N MET A 399 25.10 7.53 -11.15
CA MET A 399 26.53 7.36 -11.16
C MET A 399 26.93 5.93 -11.56
N ALA A 400 26.25 4.91 -11.01
CA ALA A 400 26.45 3.51 -11.38
C ALA A 400 26.23 3.31 -12.90
N GLY A 401 25.14 3.86 -13.43
CA GLY A 401 24.86 3.81 -14.88
C GLY A 401 25.95 4.46 -15.74
N GLN A 402 26.48 5.62 -15.31
CA GLN A 402 27.60 6.29 -16.00
C GLN A 402 28.87 5.41 -15.99
N LEU A 403 29.21 4.82 -14.85
CA LEU A 403 30.39 3.95 -14.70
C LEU A 403 30.28 2.67 -15.54
N ILE A 404 29.08 2.09 -15.65
CA ILE A 404 28.82 0.89 -16.47
C ILE A 404 28.97 1.23 -17.96
N ARG A 405 28.34 2.31 -18.43
CA ARG A 405 28.44 2.78 -19.83
C ARG A 405 29.88 3.16 -20.22
N ALA A 406 30.62 3.81 -19.35
CA ALA A 406 32.03 4.17 -19.60
C ALA A 406 32.95 2.93 -19.75
N ARG A 407 32.48 1.75 -19.37
CA ARG A 407 33.19 0.49 -19.54
C ARG A 407 32.73 -0.33 -20.75
N HIS A 408 31.70 0.15 -21.46
CA HIS A 408 31.02 -0.61 -22.52
C HIS A 408 30.58 -2.00 -22.06
N ALA A 409 30.26 -2.16 -20.74
CA ALA A 409 29.82 -3.42 -20.20
C ALA A 409 28.37 -3.70 -20.62
N GLU A 410 28.19 -4.73 -21.42
CA GLU A 410 26.87 -5.19 -21.84
C GLU A 410 26.21 -6.08 -20.79
N GLY A 411 24.87 -6.05 -20.74
CA GLY A 411 24.07 -6.86 -19.84
C GLY A 411 23.28 -6.02 -18.81
N ALA A 412 22.69 -6.72 -17.85
CA ALA A 412 21.81 -6.14 -16.82
C ALA A 412 22.57 -5.87 -15.52
N ILE A 413 21.97 -5.06 -14.65
CA ILE A 413 22.39 -4.94 -13.24
C ILE A 413 21.69 -6.01 -12.42
N VAL A 414 22.48 -6.72 -11.61
CA VAL A 414 22.02 -7.64 -10.58
C VAL A 414 22.06 -6.95 -9.21
N THR A 415 20.98 -7.02 -8.46
CA THR A 415 20.90 -6.48 -7.09
C THR A 415 19.74 -7.10 -6.32
N LEU A 416 19.86 -7.19 -4.99
CA LEU A 416 18.76 -7.52 -4.08
C LEU A 416 17.93 -6.30 -3.66
N SER A 417 18.35 -5.09 -4.07
CA SER A 417 17.70 -3.82 -3.77
C SER A 417 17.45 -3.02 -5.05
N PRO A 418 16.50 -3.46 -5.91
CA PRO A 418 16.23 -2.85 -7.22
C PRO A 418 15.96 -1.34 -7.16
N GLU A 419 15.34 -0.85 -6.08
CA GLU A 419 15.05 0.58 -5.85
C GLU A 419 16.33 1.46 -5.81
N ARG A 420 17.49 0.82 -5.61
CA ARG A 420 18.80 1.49 -5.62
C ARG A 420 19.48 1.48 -6.98
N ALA A 421 18.98 0.70 -7.94
CA ALA A 421 19.58 0.54 -9.26
C ALA A 421 18.72 1.11 -10.40
N ILE A 422 17.41 1.26 -10.15
CA ILE A 422 16.42 1.54 -11.20
C ILE A 422 16.70 2.83 -11.99
N ASP A 423 17.19 3.86 -11.33
CA ASP A 423 17.46 5.17 -11.93
C ASP A 423 18.82 5.22 -12.68
N SER A 424 19.51 4.08 -12.83
CA SER A 424 20.79 3.98 -13.54
C SER A 424 20.67 4.11 -15.07
N GLY A 425 19.49 3.84 -15.62
CA GLY A 425 19.28 3.71 -17.06
C GLY A 425 19.95 2.44 -17.65
N ILE A 426 20.31 1.47 -16.81
CA ILE A 426 20.76 0.13 -17.20
C ILE A 426 19.64 -0.86 -16.85
N PRO A 427 19.32 -1.84 -17.72
CA PRO A 427 18.27 -2.81 -17.43
C PRO A 427 18.54 -3.58 -16.13
N LEU A 428 17.48 -3.84 -15.36
CA LEU A 428 17.54 -4.78 -14.24
C LEU A 428 17.48 -6.22 -14.77
N ASP A 429 18.20 -7.12 -14.12
CA ASP A 429 18.06 -8.54 -14.40
C ASP A 429 16.69 -9.03 -13.88
N PRO A 430 15.79 -9.51 -14.77
CA PRO A 430 14.44 -9.91 -14.40
C PRO A 430 14.39 -11.06 -13.38
N ARG A 431 15.46 -11.87 -13.29
CA ARG A 431 15.59 -12.95 -12.30
C ARG A 431 15.66 -12.43 -10.86
N PHE A 432 15.98 -11.14 -10.67
CA PHE A 432 16.02 -10.44 -9.38
C PHE A 432 14.89 -9.41 -9.24
N ALA A 433 13.82 -9.53 -10.05
CA ALA A 433 12.66 -8.61 -9.99
C ALA A 433 12.05 -8.48 -8.60
N THR A 434 12.08 -9.53 -7.80
CA THR A 434 11.55 -9.54 -6.42
C THR A 434 12.57 -9.10 -5.37
N GLY A 435 13.75 -8.63 -5.80
CA GLY A 435 14.84 -8.28 -4.91
C GLY A 435 15.25 -9.47 -4.04
N LEU A 436 15.30 -9.23 -2.73
CA LEU A 436 15.72 -10.25 -1.76
C LEU A 436 14.71 -11.39 -1.56
N PHE A 437 13.44 -11.23 -1.96
CA PHE A 437 12.37 -12.12 -1.52
C PHE A 437 12.52 -13.56 -2.03
N LEU A 438 12.53 -13.79 -3.33
CA LEU A 438 12.71 -15.13 -3.88
C LEU A 438 14.16 -15.61 -3.76
N PHE A 439 15.11 -14.69 -3.69
CA PHE A 439 16.51 -15.04 -3.48
C PHE A 439 16.75 -15.75 -2.14
N ARG A 440 16.09 -15.30 -1.06
CA ARG A 440 16.28 -15.85 0.30
C ARG A 440 15.46 -17.09 0.64
N THR A 441 14.43 -17.42 -0.15
CA THR A 441 13.51 -18.54 0.13
C THR A 441 13.90 -19.77 -0.67
N ARG A 442 14.50 -20.77 0.04
CA ARG A 442 15.07 -21.97 -0.60
C ARG A 442 14.03 -23.05 -0.87
N SER A 443 13.11 -23.28 0.07
CA SER A 443 12.16 -24.40 0.03
C SER A 443 10.79 -24.04 -0.49
N VAL A 444 10.55 -22.76 -0.83
CA VAL A 444 9.24 -22.29 -1.34
C VAL A 444 9.05 -22.65 -2.81
N MET A 445 10.15 -22.84 -3.56
CA MET A 445 10.13 -23.19 -4.98
C MET A 445 10.98 -24.42 -5.25
N THR A 446 10.52 -25.26 -6.21
CA THR A 446 11.37 -26.27 -6.84
C THR A 446 12.31 -25.64 -7.86
N PRO A 447 13.41 -26.32 -8.30
CA PRO A 447 14.26 -25.83 -9.38
C PRO A 447 13.50 -25.51 -10.67
N ASP A 448 12.53 -26.36 -11.06
CA ASP A 448 11.70 -26.15 -12.26
C ASP A 448 10.80 -24.93 -12.11
N GLN A 449 10.22 -24.72 -10.92
CA GLN A 449 9.45 -23.51 -10.60
C GLN A 449 10.32 -22.25 -10.62
N SER A 450 11.58 -22.33 -10.16
CA SER A 450 12.48 -21.18 -10.20
C SER A 450 12.75 -20.73 -11.65
N GLN A 451 12.93 -21.68 -12.55
CA GLN A 451 13.09 -21.40 -13.97
C GLN A 451 11.79 -20.88 -14.59
N ALA A 452 10.66 -21.54 -14.34
CA ALA A 452 9.35 -21.15 -14.88
C ALA A 452 8.87 -19.78 -14.37
N PHE A 453 9.25 -19.39 -13.15
CA PHE A 453 8.88 -18.11 -12.53
C PHE A 453 9.95 -17.02 -12.71
N HIS A 454 10.96 -17.28 -13.55
CA HIS A 454 12.05 -16.33 -13.81
C HIS A 454 12.72 -15.84 -12.52
N ALA A 455 13.01 -16.73 -11.58
CA ALA A 455 13.65 -16.41 -10.31
C ALA A 455 15.00 -17.10 -10.18
N LEU A 456 15.95 -16.44 -9.54
CA LEU A 456 17.26 -17.01 -9.26
C LEU A 456 17.48 -17.05 -7.73
N PRO A 457 17.19 -18.19 -7.07
CA PRO A 457 17.44 -18.37 -5.65
C PRO A 457 18.94 -18.53 -5.34
N MET A 458 19.30 -18.35 -4.06
CA MET A 458 20.68 -18.29 -3.59
C MET A 458 21.51 -19.54 -3.93
N ASP A 459 20.90 -20.71 -3.88
CA ASP A 459 21.55 -22.01 -4.17
C ASP A 459 21.83 -22.26 -5.66
N GLN A 460 21.14 -21.54 -6.53
CA GLN A 460 21.34 -21.61 -8.00
C GLN A 460 22.18 -20.45 -8.54
N LEU A 461 22.63 -19.52 -7.68
CA LEU A 461 23.27 -18.26 -8.07
C LEU A 461 24.46 -18.47 -9.02
N GLY A 462 25.39 -19.37 -8.69
CA GLY A 462 26.60 -19.60 -9.49
C GLY A 462 26.26 -19.94 -10.92
N ARG A 463 25.53 -21.04 -11.13
CA ARG A 463 25.12 -21.50 -12.47
C ARG A 463 24.32 -20.44 -13.23
N GLY A 464 23.43 -19.73 -12.56
CA GLY A 464 22.61 -18.71 -13.19
C GLY A 464 23.40 -17.50 -13.68
N LEU A 465 24.38 -17.03 -12.90
CA LEU A 465 25.22 -15.90 -13.29
C LEU A 465 26.32 -16.28 -14.27
N ASP A 466 26.86 -17.53 -14.20
CA ASP A 466 27.85 -18.02 -15.16
C ASP A 466 27.27 -18.12 -16.57
N GLY A 467 25.99 -18.53 -16.69
CA GLY A 467 25.31 -18.60 -17.98
C GLY A 467 24.94 -17.23 -18.58
N ALA A 468 24.76 -16.20 -17.75
CA ALA A 468 24.44 -14.83 -18.19
C ALA A 468 25.11 -13.81 -17.25
N PRO A 469 26.41 -13.53 -17.46
CA PRO A 469 27.17 -12.64 -16.57
C PRO A 469 26.64 -11.19 -16.65
N PRO A 470 26.33 -10.56 -15.49
CA PRO A 470 25.78 -9.21 -15.45
C PRO A 470 26.82 -8.14 -15.85
N ALA A 471 26.36 -6.99 -16.34
CA ALA A 471 27.20 -5.81 -16.57
C ALA A 471 27.78 -5.28 -15.24
N ALA A 472 26.98 -5.35 -14.17
CA ALA A 472 27.40 -4.97 -12.83
C ALA A 472 26.54 -5.66 -11.76
N ILE A 473 27.08 -5.73 -10.54
CA ILE A 473 26.38 -6.19 -9.34
C ILE A 473 26.41 -5.05 -8.30
N LEU A 474 25.23 -4.64 -7.84
CA LEU A 474 25.08 -3.61 -6.81
C LEU A 474 24.69 -4.27 -5.48
N THR A 475 25.48 -4.03 -4.45
CA THR A 475 25.32 -4.64 -3.12
C THR A 475 25.53 -3.64 -2.00
N GLY A 476 25.34 -4.08 -0.76
CA GLY A 476 25.67 -3.31 0.42
C GLY A 476 24.48 -2.83 1.22
N MET A 477 23.26 -3.19 0.81
CA MET A 477 22.01 -2.87 1.50
C MET A 477 21.51 -4.04 2.35
N GLU A 478 21.78 -5.29 1.92
CA GLU A 478 21.31 -6.51 2.57
C GLU A 478 22.45 -7.22 3.36
N ARG A 479 23.16 -6.41 4.19
CA ARG A 479 24.31 -6.88 4.99
C ARG A 479 23.91 -7.44 6.37
N ALA A 480 22.67 -7.23 6.80
CA ALA A 480 22.24 -7.66 8.12
C ALA A 480 22.35 -9.18 8.27
N PRO A 481 23.07 -9.68 9.30
CA PRO A 481 23.24 -11.11 9.51
C PRO A 481 21.92 -11.78 9.88
N SER A 482 21.75 -13.00 9.40
CA SER A 482 20.64 -13.87 9.77
C SER A 482 21.15 -15.31 9.92
N ARG A 483 20.36 -16.21 10.49
CA ARG A 483 20.80 -17.61 10.64
C ARG A 483 21.13 -18.29 9.32
N ILE A 484 20.38 -17.97 8.25
CA ILE A 484 20.60 -18.55 6.93
C ILE A 484 21.61 -17.78 6.07
N ALA A 485 21.96 -16.57 6.46
CA ALA A 485 22.96 -15.72 5.81
C ALA A 485 23.75 -14.96 6.88
N PRO A 486 24.72 -15.63 7.55
CA PRO A 486 25.51 -15.02 8.63
C PRO A 486 26.28 -13.77 8.19
N ASP A 487 26.74 -13.75 6.94
CA ASP A 487 27.48 -12.63 6.33
C ASP A 487 26.54 -11.64 5.57
N GLY A 488 25.23 -11.79 5.74
CA GLY A 488 24.20 -11.04 5.02
C GLY A 488 23.81 -11.66 3.67
N LEU A 489 22.66 -11.25 3.16
CA LEU A 489 22.11 -11.78 1.88
C LEU A 489 22.94 -11.36 0.67
N ASP A 490 23.66 -10.24 0.74
CA ASP A 490 24.56 -9.78 -0.34
C ASP A 490 25.84 -10.65 -0.49
N ALA A 491 26.24 -11.41 0.54
CA ALA A 491 27.53 -12.11 0.57
C ALA A 491 27.75 -13.10 -0.60
N PRO A 492 26.77 -13.90 -1.04
CA PRO A 492 26.93 -14.77 -2.21
C PRO A 492 27.21 -14.00 -3.51
N LEU A 493 26.52 -12.86 -3.72
CA LEU A 493 26.74 -11.98 -4.88
C LEU A 493 28.16 -11.37 -4.85
N VAL A 494 28.59 -10.89 -3.69
CA VAL A 494 29.94 -10.34 -3.49
C VAL A 494 31.01 -11.40 -3.75
N SER A 495 30.81 -12.63 -3.26
CA SER A 495 31.73 -13.75 -3.44
C SER A 495 31.85 -14.15 -4.91
N TRP A 496 30.72 -14.21 -5.61
CA TRP A 496 30.69 -14.49 -7.06
C TRP A 496 31.42 -13.39 -7.84
N ALA A 497 31.12 -12.11 -7.58
CA ALA A 497 31.75 -10.97 -8.26
C ALA A 497 33.27 -10.96 -8.09
N ARG A 498 33.77 -11.25 -6.89
CA ARG A 498 35.21 -11.31 -6.61
C ARG A 498 35.89 -12.45 -7.37
N ARG A 499 35.31 -13.65 -7.38
CA ARG A 499 35.87 -14.81 -8.10
C ARG A 499 35.96 -14.56 -9.63
N HIS A 500 35.04 -13.74 -10.17
CA HIS A 500 35.00 -13.42 -11.61
C HIS A 500 35.72 -12.10 -11.95
N GLY A 501 36.54 -11.58 -11.03
CA GLY A 501 37.39 -10.41 -11.30
C GLY A 501 36.65 -9.07 -11.44
N TYR A 502 35.42 -8.98 -10.93
CA TYR A 502 34.68 -7.71 -10.97
C TYR A 502 35.35 -6.64 -10.12
N ARG A 503 35.54 -5.44 -10.68
CA ARG A 503 36.17 -4.32 -9.98
C ARG A 503 35.17 -3.64 -9.06
N ARG A 504 35.50 -3.55 -7.77
CA ARG A 504 34.67 -2.87 -6.77
C ARG A 504 34.86 -1.34 -6.82
N VAL A 505 33.75 -0.60 -6.77
CA VAL A 505 33.67 0.86 -6.61
C VAL A 505 32.65 1.16 -5.50
N ILE A 506 32.97 2.07 -4.60
CA ILE A 506 32.02 2.54 -3.57
C ILE A 506 31.29 3.77 -4.09
N LEU A 507 29.96 3.73 -4.03
CA LEU A 507 29.12 4.85 -4.41
C LEU A 507 29.01 5.84 -3.24
N PRO A 508 29.24 7.16 -3.47
CA PRO A 508 29.52 8.11 -2.41
C PRO A 508 28.33 8.50 -1.55
N ALA A 509 27.09 8.51 -2.11
CA ALA A 509 25.93 9.02 -1.40
C ALA A 509 25.31 7.98 -0.43
N THR A 510 25.40 6.69 -0.75
CA THR A 510 24.80 5.59 0.03
C THR A 510 25.82 4.66 0.67
N GLY A 511 27.09 4.69 0.22
CA GLY A 511 28.11 3.72 0.60
C GLY A 511 27.89 2.32 -0.01
N ALA A 512 27.01 2.20 -0.99
CA ALA A 512 26.78 0.94 -1.72
C ALA A 512 28.01 0.53 -2.52
N ALA A 513 28.22 -0.78 -2.70
CA ALA A 513 29.33 -1.31 -3.48
C ALA A 513 28.84 -1.76 -4.86
N LEU A 514 29.37 -1.13 -5.90
CA LEU A 514 29.17 -1.51 -7.28
C LEU A 514 30.35 -2.35 -7.76
N TYR A 515 30.08 -3.57 -8.19
CA TYR A 515 31.03 -4.47 -8.81
C TYR A 515 30.85 -4.40 -10.33
N LEU A 516 31.84 -3.89 -11.04
CA LEU A 516 31.83 -3.67 -12.49
C LEU A 516 32.51 -4.83 -13.20
N ARG A 517 31.91 -5.33 -14.28
CA ARG A 517 32.46 -6.38 -15.14
C ARG A 517 33.89 -6.02 -15.60
N PRO A 518 34.84 -6.97 -15.66
CA PRO A 518 36.15 -6.76 -16.27
C PRO A 518 35.98 -6.24 -17.71
N ARG A 519 36.94 -5.43 -18.18
CA ARG A 519 37.04 -5.14 -19.62
C ARG A 519 37.47 -6.43 -20.33
N THR A 520 36.74 -6.87 -21.31
CA THR A 520 37.13 -7.94 -22.23
C THR A 520 38.20 -7.45 -23.16
#